data_698f08f032b4933f994a526c46c8996d
#
_entry.id   698f08f032b4933f994a526c46c8996d
#
_cell.length_a   1.000
_cell.length_b   1.000
_cell.length_c   1.000
_cell.angle_alpha   90.00
_cell.angle_beta   90.00
_cell.angle_gamma   90.00
#
_symmetry.space_group_name_H-M   'P 1'
#
loop_
_entity.id
_entity.type
_entity.pdbx_description
1 polymer ?
#
loop_
_entity_poly.entity_id
_entity_poly.type
_entity_poly.pdbx_seq_one_letter_code
_entity_poly.pdbx_strand_id
1 'polypeptide(L)'
;ENDSDLEIYRNRLEEAESKRRKLPDKSSWEACLDRIEKSGGGIWLLSEFGAWLSGLERSYNQGFKQTITEPFISISGVSTIEFLSGLLSKEDASTGFLARFLLFRPPAKNAVPDALPETSKNEEDLESFNLLQEIYRQLSYMTVPLEYKLSSGAKKLFVEYHRSMYDRFYKMTDDERFWMEPFIKRLGPSALKIAMVSQFLIQSDQDIIDEHAMMSGISLVSYSEICTRFLFRRELGESSFQKKARDIKEYIARRGGACTKAQLYASHVLAGGQQEYNGVCESLEARGEIFVEVIDGKWRPHSKITLVDTKG
;
A
#
# COMPACT_ATOMS: atom_id res chain seq x y z
N GLU A 1 22.51 -43.69 17.87
CA GLU A 1 22.23 -42.32 18.40
C GLU A 1 21.85 -41.35 17.28
N ASN A 2 22.40 -41.45 16.08
CA ASN A 2 22.13 -40.49 14.99
C ASN A 2 20.77 -40.66 14.26
N ASP A 3 20.18 -41.86 14.22
CA ASP A 3 18.93 -42.11 13.47
C ASP A 3 17.68 -41.58 14.23
N SER A 4 17.70 -41.70 15.54
CA SER A 4 16.62 -41.20 16.40
C SER A 4 16.51 -39.65 16.38
N ASP A 5 17.65 -38.98 16.32
CA ASP A 5 17.69 -37.51 16.25
C ASP A 5 17.26 -36.99 14.88
N LEU A 6 17.59 -37.73 13.81
CA LEU A 6 17.12 -37.42 12.45
C LEU A 6 15.61 -37.63 12.27
N GLU A 7 15.05 -38.64 12.94
CA GLU A 7 13.60 -38.90 12.89
C GLU A 7 12.81 -37.85 13.68
N ILE A 8 13.33 -37.44 14.83
CA ILE A 8 12.78 -36.32 15.62
C ILE A 8 12.86 -35.02 14.80
N TYR A 9 13.96 -34.83 14.07
CA TYR A 9 14.15 -33.64 13.24
C TYR A 9 13.18 -33.64 12.04
N ARG A 10 12.98 -34.79 11.37
CA ARG A 10 12.00 -34.95 10.29
C ARG A 10 10.56 -34.70 10.78
N ASN A 11 10.19 -35.29 11.90
CA ASN A 11 8.86 -35.12 12.47
C ASN A 11 8.59 -33.64 12.87
N ARG A 12 9.60 -32.95 13.40
CA ARG A 12 9.51 -31.50 13.70
C ARG A 12 9.44 -30.64 12.42
N LEU A 13 10.16 -31.03 11.37
CA LEU A 13 10.11 -30.36 10.07
C LEU A 13 8.75 -30.57 9.40
N GLU A 14 8.20 -31.77 9.44
CA GLU A 14 6.85 -32.06 8.94
C GLU A 14 5.77 -31.35 9.77
N GLU A 15 5.92 -31.29 11.09
CA GLU A 15 5.04 -30.51 11.95
C GLU A 15 5.17 -29.00 11.69
N ALA A 16 6.37 -28.49 11.47
CA ALA A 16 6.60 -27.10 11.09
C ALA A 16 6.09 -26.79 9.68
N GLU A 17 6.20 -27.74 8.75
CA GLU A 17 5.64 -27.61 7.39
C GLU A 17 4.12 -27.71 7.38
N SER A 18 3.51 -28.54 8.21
CA SER A 18 2.06 -28.60 8.39
C SER A 18 1.52 -27.32 9.02
N LYS A 19 2.33 -26.65 9.86
CA LYS A 19 2.07 -25.34 10.46
C LYS A 19 2.50 -24.18 9.57
N ARG A 20 2.85 -24.41 8.29
CA ARG A 20 3.13 -23.31 7.35
C ARG A 20 1.95 -22.34 7.33
N ARG A 21 2.18 -21.17 7.91
CA ARG A 21 1.18 -20.10 8.07
C ARG A 21 0.98 -19.27 6.79
N LYS A 22 1.37 -19.82 5.63
CA LYS A 22 1.14 -19.18 4.33
C LYS A 22 -0.26 -19.56 3.84
N LEU A 23 -1.11 -18.56 3.72
CA LEU A 23 -2.45 -18.73 3.17
C LEU A 23 -2.38 -18.77 1.62
N PRO A 24 -3.23 -19.57 0.96
CA PRO A 24 -3.24 -19.64 -0.49
C PRO A 24 -3.64 -18.33 -1.15
N ASP A 25 -2.96 -17.95 -2.22
CA ASP A 25 -3.18 -16.69 -2.94
C ASP A 25 -4.57 -16.61 -3.62
N LYS A 26 -5.09 -17.76 -4.08
CA LYS A 26 -6.36 -17.87 -4.83
C LYS A 26 -7.44 -18.69 -4.11
N SER A 27 -7.44 -18.70 -2.81
CA SER A 27 -8.45 -19.43 -2.05
C SER A 27 -9.70 -18.59 -1.81
N SER A 28 -10.85 -19.27 -1.66
CA SER A 28 -12.04 -18.61 -1.15
C SER A 28 -11.81 -18.11 0.27
N TRP A 29 -12.60 -17.12 0.70
CA TRP A 29 -12.54 -16.61 2.06
C TRP A 29 -12.77 -17.71 3.12
N GLU A 30 -13.69 -18.62 2.84
CA GLU A 30 -14.01 -19.77 3.69
C GLU A 30 -12.80 -20.70 3.87
N ALA A 31 -12.09 -21.01 2.80
CA ALA A 31 -10.89 -21.83 2.86
C ALA A 31 -9.76 -21.14 3.64
N CYS A 32 -9.68 -19.81 3.59
CA CYS A 32 -8.75 -19.03 4.40
C CYS A 32 -9.11 -19.09 5.89
N LEU A 33 -10.40 -18.91 6.22
CA LEU A 33 -10.88 -18.98 7.60
C LEU A 33 -10.66 -20.37 8.21
N ASP A 34 -10.97 -21.44 7.47
CA ASP A 34 -10.73 -22.82 7.90
C ASP A 34 -9.23 -23.06 8.20
N ARG A 35 -8.36 -22.50 7.38
CA ARG A 35 -6.92 -22.63 7.62
C ARG A 35 -6.44 -21.81 8.79
N ILE A 36 -6.94 -20.59 8.98
CA ILE A 36 -6.63 -19.74 10.14
C ILE A 36 -7.09 -20.41 11.42
N GLU A 37 -8.28 -21.00 11.42
CA GLU A 37 -8.82 -21.76 12.57
C GLU A 37 -7.90 -22.93 12.94
N LYS A 38 -7.42 -23.69 11.96
CA LYS A 38 -6.53 -24.83 12.17
C LYS A 38 -5.11 -24.44 12.60
N SER A 39 -4.60 -23.32 12.11
CA SER A 39 -3.21 -22.87 12.36
C SER A 39 -3.07 -21.78 13.43
N GLY A 40 -4.17 -21.23 13.93
CA GLY A 40 -4.18 -20.10 14.87
C GLY A 40 -3.73 -18.77 14.24
N GLY A 41 -3.43 -18.74 12.92
CA GLY A 41 -3.01 -17.53 12.23
C GLY A 41 -2.25 -17.81 10.94
N GLY A 42 -1.71 -16.77 10.29
CA GLY A 42 -0.92 -16.95 9.07
C GLY A 42 -0.49 -15.66 8.40
N ILE A 43 0.33 -15.83 7.34
CA ILE A 43 0.72 -14.76 6.44
C ILE A 43 0.03 -14.97 5.10
N TRP A 44 -0.68 -13.94 4.66
CA TRP A 44 -1.35 -13.94 3.37
C TRP A 44 -0.61 -13.03 2.40
N LEU A 45 -0.07 -13.63 1.35
CA LEU A 45 0.60 -12.93 0.26
C LEU A 45 -0.36 -12.83 -0.91
N LEU A 46 -0.76 -11.61 -1.26
CA LEU A 46 -1.74 -11.33 -2.29
C LEU A 46 -1.06 -10.67 -3.49
N SER A 47 -1.05 -11.35 -4.64
CA SER A 47 -0.56 -10.79 -5.90
C SER A 47 -1.48 -9.67 -6.43
N GLU A 48 -2.78 -9.72 -6.08
CA GLU A 48 -3.78 -8.74 -6.46
C GLU A 48 -4.64 -8.36 -5.24
N PHE A 49 -4.12 -7.49 -4.40
CA PHE A 49 -4.78 -7.05 -3.16
C PHE A 49 -6.17 -6.45 -3.40
N GLY A 50 -6.35 -5.69 -4.49
CA GLY A 50 -7.62 -5.09 -4.82
C GLY A 50 -8.69 -6.12 -5.18
N ALA A 51 -8.34 -7.18 -5.94
CA ALA A 51 -9.28 -8.26 -6.26
C ALA A 51 -9.74 -8.99 -4.98
N TRP A 52 -8.84 -9.16 -4.02
CA TRP A 52 -9.17 -9.72 -2.72
C TRP A 52 -10.14 -8.81 -1.92
N LEU A 53 -9.90 -7.50 -1.88
CA LEU A 53 -10.81 -6.53 -1.23
C LEU A 53 -12.21 -6.59 -1.81
N SER A 54 -12.37 -6.63 -3.13
CA SER A 54 -13.70 -6.73 -3.77
C SER A 54 -14.41 -8.05 -3.46
N GLY A 55 -13.65 -9.11 -3.17
CA GLY A 55 -14.17 -10.40 -2.70
C GLY A 55 -14.74 -10.34 -1.29
N LEU A 56 -14.16 -9.53 -0.40
CA LEU A 56 -14.62 -9.38 0.98
C LEU A 56 -16.04 -8.82 1.07
N GLU A 57 -16.40 -7.83 0.26
CA GLU A 57 -17.75 -7.25 0.23
C GLU A 57 -18.82 -8.30 -0.11
N ARG A 58 -18.50 -9.21 -1.03
CA ARG A 58 -19.41 -10.31 -1.43
C ARG A 58 -19.59 -11.34 -0.32
N SER A 59 -18.50 -11.68 0.38
CA SER A 59 -18.51 -12.68 1.45
C SER A 59 -19.19 -12.19 2.73
N TYR A 60 -19.06 -10.90 3.05
CA TYR A 60 -19.67 -10.29 4.23
C TYR A 60 -21.21 -10.40 4.21
N ASN A 61 -21.82 -10.36 3.03
CA ASN A 61 -23.26 -10.46 2.84
C ASN A 61 -23.81 -11.90 2.95
N GLN A 62 -22.94 -12.93 3.04
CA GLN A 62 -23.36 -14.34 3.08
C GLN A 62 -23.56 -14.90 4.51
N GLY A 63 -23.40 -14.09 5.54
CA GLY A 63 -23.76 -14.45 6.91
C GLY A 63 -22.90 -15.56 7.54
N PHE A 64 -21.64 -15.70 7.12
CA PHE A 64 -20.72 -16.69 7.68
C PHE A 64 -20.40 -16.34 9.15
N LYS A 65 -20.75 -17.24 10.06
CA LYS A 65 -20.44 -17.12 11.50
C LYS A 65 -19.46 -18.20 11.90
N GLN A 66 -18.17 -17.87 11.90
CA GLN A 66 -17.13 -18.72 12.43
C GLN A 66 -16.43 -17.97 13.57
N THR A 67 -16.25 -18.61 14.71
CA THR A 67 -15.54 -18.04 15.85
C THR A 67 -14.11 -18.55 15.84
N ILE A 68 -13.15 -17.65 15.61
CA ILE A 68 -11.72 -17.96 15.66
C ILE A 68 -11.17 -17.38 16.96
N THR A 69 -10.55 -18.25 17.77
CA THR A 69 -9.94 -17.84 19.04
C THR A 69 -8.54 -17.28 18.75
N GLU A 70 -8.28 -16.04 19.18
CA GLU A 70 -6.99 -15.35 19.07
C GLU A 70 -6.40 -15.35 17.63
N PRO A 71 -7.12 -14.84 16.63
CA PRO A 71 -6.65 -14.85 15.26
C PRO A 71 -5.45 -13.92 15.09
N PHE A 72 -4.39 -14.42 14.46
CA PHE A 72 -3.24 -13.64 14.03
C PHE A 72 -3.08 -13.75 12.52
N ILE A 73 -3.27 -12.64 11.81
CA ILE A 73 -3.16 -12.59 10.35
C ILE A 73 -2.26 -11.42 9.95
N SER A 74 -1.24 -11.71 9.15
CA SER A 74 -0.47 -10.70 8.43
C SER A 74 -0.79 -10.78 6.95
N ILE A 75 -1.08 -9.64 6.34
CA ILE A 75 -1.42 -9.54 4.93
C ILE A 75 -0.37 -8.69 4.23
N SER A 76 0.21 -9.21 3.16
CA SER A 76 1.05 -8.46 2.24
C SER A 76 0.49 -8.61 0.83
N GLY A 77 0.39 -7.52 0.07
CA GLY A 77 -0.18 -7.56 -1.25
C GLY A 77 0.23 -6.37 -2.11
N VAL A 78 0.06 -6.52 -3.41
CA VAL A 78 0.30 -5.47 -4.40
C VAL A 78 -1.00 -5.17 -5.15
N SER A 79 -1.14 -3.93 -5.60
CA SER A 79 -2.27 -3.50 -6.41
C SER A 79 -1.89 -2.26 -7.24
N THR A 80 -2.63 -1.99 -8.29
CA THR A 80 -2.52 -0.70 -8.97
C THR A 80 -3.31 0.37 -8.22
N ILE A 81 -2.88 1.62 -8.35
CA ILE A 81 -3.54 2.76 -7.70
C ILE A 81 -4.96 2.90 -8.24
N GLU A 82 -5.15 2.73 -9.55
CA GLU A 82 -6.43 2.83 -10.24
C GLU A 82 -7.43 1.80 -9.70
N PHE A 83 -6.97 0.57 -9.48
CA PHE A 83 -7.81 -0.49 -8.94
C PHE A 83 -8.20 -0.22 -7.49
N LEU A 84 -7.24 0.20 -6.65
CA LEU A 84 -7.52 0.58 -5.27
C LEU A 84 -8.48 1.77 -5.18
N SER A 85 -8.27 2.80 -5.99
CA SER A 85 -9.13 4.00 -5.98
C SER A 85 -10.56 3.72 -6.47
N GLY A 86 -10.74 2.69 -7.31
CA GLY A 86 -12.07 2.26 -7.75
C GLY A 86 -12.85 1.46 -6.69
N LEU A 87 -12.14 0.88 -5.70
CA LEU A 87 -12.73 0.04 -4.65
C LEU A 87 -12.89 0.76 -3.32
N LEU A 88 -12.07 1.78 -3.06
CA LEU A 88 -12.02 2.44 -1.76
C LEU A 88 -12.82 3.74 -1.79
N SER A 89 -13.67 3.92 -0.81
CA SER A 89 -14.36 5.16 -0.54
C SER A 89 -13.69 5.94 0.61
N LYS A 90 -14.06 7.21 0.79
CA LYS A 90 -13.65 7.98 1.98
C LYS A 90 -14.17 7.35 3.27
N GLU A 91 -15.34 6.74 3.21
CA GLU A 91 -15.96 6.01 4.31
C GLU A 91 -15.12 4.81 4.73
N ASP A 92 -14.58 4.04 3.79
CA ASP A 92 -13.69 2.88 4.07
C ASP A 92 -12.42 3.33 4.78
N ALA A 93 -11.89 4.49 4.43
CA ALA A 93 -10.76 5.09 5.13
C ALA A 93 -11.11 5.38 6.60
N SER A 94 -12.31 5.92 6.86
CA SER A 94 -12.76 6.30 8.19
C SER A 94 -13.06 5.11 9.10
N THR A 95 -13.41 3.94 8.55
CA THR A 95 -13.67 2.71 9.33
C THR A 95 -12.42 2.14 10.02
N GLY A 96 -11.24 2.63 9.65
CA GLY A 96 -9.96 2.20 10.21
C GLY A 96 -9.50 0.82 9.73
N PHE A 97 -10.18 0.17 8.78
CA PHE A 97 -9.71 -1.07 8.17
C PHE A 97 -8.41 -0.84 7.43
N LEU A 98 -8.37 0.13 6.51
CA LEU A 98 -7.19 0.48 5.73
C LEU A 98 -6.04 1.00 6.60
N ALA A 99 -6.35 1.63 7.72
CA ALA A 99 -5.35 2.11 8.65
C ALA A 99 -4.52 0.98 9.33
N ARG A 100 -4.90 -0.27 9.15
CA ARG A 100 -4.11 -1.43 9.57
C ARG A 100 -3.01 -1.80 8.59
N PHE A 101 -3.04 -1.23 7.38
CA PHE A 101 -2.06 -1.47 6.34
C PHE A 101 -1.07 -0.31 6.28
N LEU A 102 0.19 -0.63 6.08
CA LEU A 102 1.20 0.34 5.66
C LEU A 102 1.22 0.35 4.14
N LEU A 103 0.89 1.50 3.56
CA LEU A 103 0.82 1.67 2.12
C LEU A 103 2.16 2.21 1.60
N PHE A 104 2.72 1.53 0.60
CA PHE A 104 3.97 1.93 -0.02
C PHE A 104 3.78 2.11 -1.52
N ARG A 105 4.21 3.24 -2.03
CA ARG A 105 4.28 3.51 -3.46
C ARG A 105 5.74 3.44 -3.89
N PRO A 106 6.08 2.59 -4.87
CA PRO A 106 7.45 2.62 -5.39
C PRO A 106 7.74 4.00 -6.00
N PRO A 107 8.99 4.49 -5.91
CA PRO A 107 9.39 5.70 -6.63
C PRO A 107 9.20 5.49 -8.13
N ALA A 108 8.97 6.59 -8.87
CA ALA A 108 8.88 6.52 -10.31
C ALA A 108 10.17 5.91 -10.87
N LYS A 109 10.05 4.85 -11.65
CA LYS A 109 11.21 4.26 -12.33
C LYS A 109 11.65 5.19 -13.44
N ASN A 110 12.85 5.74 -13.31
CA ASN A 110 13.47 6.54 -14.38
C ASN A 110 14.30 5.69 -15.35
N ALA A 111 14.42 4.39 -15.08
CA ALA A 111 15.17 3.46 -15.92
C ALA A 111 14.21 2.50 -16.64
N VAL A 112 14.53 2.19 -17.89
CA VAL A 112 13.88 1.12 -18.65
C VAL A 112 14.27 -0.19 -17.97
N PRO A 113 13.31 -1.06 -17.61
CA PRO A 113 13.64 -2.38 -17.08
C PRO A 113 14.45 -3.17 -18.08
N ASP A 114 15.43 -3.92 -17.62
CA ASP A 114 16.16 -4.83 -18.49
C ASP A 114 15.20 -5.81 -19.15
N ALA A 115 15.38 -6.03 -20.46
CA ALA A 115 14.49 -6.88 -21.25
C ALA A 115 14.49 -8.33 -20.79
N LEU A 116 15.59 -8.76 -20.18
CA LEU A 116 15.73 -10.07 -19.56
C LEU A 116 16.25 -9.88 -18.13
N PRO A 117 15.59 -10.44 -17.13
CA PRO A 117 16.14 -10.46 -15.79
C PRO A 117 17.46 -11.23 -15.83
N GLU A 118 18.53 -10.61 -15.36
CA GLU A 118 19.79 -11.31 -15.18
C GLU A 118 19.57 -12.52 -14.25
N THR A 119 19.81 -13.70 -14.77
CA THR A 119 19.74 -14.95 -13.99
C THR A 119 21.01 -15.20 -13.19
N SER A 120 22.02 -14.35 -13.34
CA SER A 120 23.26 -14.44 -12.56
C SER A 120 22.94 -14.07 -11.10
N LYS A 121 22.92 -15.08 -10.25
CA LYS A 121 22.96 -14.87 -8.80
C LYS A 121 24.32 -14.28 -8.47
N ASN A 122 24.37 -12.98 -8.19
CA ASN A 122 25.56 -12.34 -7.67
C ASN A 122 25.91 -12.96 -6.31
N GLU A 123 27.19 -13.01 -5.96
CA GLU A 123 27.62 -13.50 -4.64
C GLU A 123 26.91 -12.77 -3.50
N GLU A 124 26.68 -11.46 -3.65
CA GLU A 124 25.93 -10.62 -2.70
C GLU A 124 24.47 -11.08 -2.53
N ASP A 125 23.79 -11.50 -3.61
CA ASP A 125 22.43 -12.03 -3.54
C ASP A 125 22.39 -13.36 -2.78
N LEU A 126 23.41 -14.19 -2.96
CA LEU A 126 23.53 -15.47 -2.27
C LEU A 126 23.81 -15.27 -0.77
N GLU A 127 24.68 -14.33 -0.42
CA GLU A 127 24.96 -13.98 0.98
C GLU A 127 23.72 -13.42 1.67
N SER A 128 22.99 -12.51 1.01
CA SER A 128 21.73 -11.97 1.51
C SER A 128 20.67 -13.04 1.71
N PHE A 129 20.57 -13.99 0.78
CA PHE A 129 19.65 -15.12 0.89
C PHE A 129 20.01 -16.06 2.05
N ASN A 130 21.30 -16.36 2.22
CA ASN A 130 21.79 -17.20 3.34
C ASN A 130 21.52 -16.52 4.69
N LEU A 131 21.73 -15.21 4.77
CA LEU A 131 21.41 -14.43 5.97
C LEU A 131 19.91 -14.50 6.30
N LEU A 132 19.03 -14.32 5.31
CA LEU A 132 17.59 -14.44 5.51
C LEU A 132 17.18 -15.85 5.96
N GLN A 133 17.79 -16.89 5.41
CA GLN A 133 17.55 -18.27 5.84
C GLN A 133 17.95 -18.47 7.30
N GLU A 134 19.10 -17.95 7.72
CA GLU A 134 19.57 -18.06 9.10
C GLU A 134 18.62 -17.32 10.07
N ILE A 135 18.19 -16.10 9.73
CA ILE A 135 17.22 -15.34 10.51
C ILE A 135 15.90 -16.13 10.63
N TYR A 136 15.42 -16.68 9.51
CA TYR A 136 14.20 -17.50 9.52
C TYR A 136 14.36 -18.75 10.40
N ARG A 137 15.52 -19.39 10.36
CA ARG A 137 15.85 -20.52 11.23
C ARG A 137 15.80 -20.12 12.69
N GLN A 138 16.44 -19.02 13.08
CA GLN A 138 16.41 -18.50 14.45
C GLN A 138 14.98 -18.23 14.92
N LEU A 139 14.17 -17.56 14.11
CA LEU A 139 12.75 -17.30 14.41
C LEU A 139 11.96 -18.59 14.62
N SER A 140 12.24 -19.66 13.84
CA SER A 140 11.54 -20.93 13.95
C SER A 140 11.83 -21.70 15.23
N TYR A 141 12.97 -21.43 15.85
CA TYR A 141 13.36 -22.05 17.13
C TYR A 141 12.92 -21.23 18.36
N MET A 142 12.37 -20.02 18.16
CA MET A 142 11.90 -19.21 19.28
C MET A 142 10.62 -19.82 19.86
N THR A 143 10.73 -20.36 21.05
CA THR A 143 9.61 -20.94 21.82
C THR A 143 9.05 -20.01 22.87
N VAL A 144 9.78 -18.93 23.19
CA VAL A 144 9.40 -17.94 24.19
C VAL A 144 9.30 -16.57 23.54
N PRO A 145 8.24 -15.80 23.81
CA PRO A 145 8.14 -14.43 23.34
C PRO A 145 9.31 -13.58 23.84
N LEU A 146 9.92 -12.78 22.95
CA LEU A 146 10.92 -11.79 23.32
C LEU A 146 10.22 -10.52 23.77
N GLU A 147 10.63 -10.01 24.93
CA GLU A 147 10.20 -8.71 25.42
C GLU A 147 11.29 -7.67 25.10
N TYR A 148 10.95 -6.72 24.23
CA TYR A 148 11.85 -5.64 23.85
C TYR A 148 11.67 -4.40 24.72
N LYS A 149 12.80 -3.78 25.08
CA LYS A 149 12.87 -2.49 25.76
C LYS A 149 13.50 -1.45 24.86
N LEU A 150 13.13 -0.18 25.06
CA LEU A 150 13.75 0.92 24.32
C LEU A 150 15.00 1.42 25.03
N SER A 151 16.08 1.65 24.28
CA SER A 151 17.20 2.45 24.78
C SER A 151 16.73 3.89 25.09
N SER A 152 17.50 4.63 25.88
CA SER A 152 17.19 6.03 26.18
C SER A 152 17.13 6.90 24.93
N GLY A 153 18.02 6.66 23.94
CA GLY A 153 18.07 7.35 22.69
C GLY A 153 16.90 6.97 21.76
N ALA A 154 16.57 5.67 21.65
CA ALA A 154 15.42 5.21 20.89
C ALA A 154 14.10 5.79 21.44
N LYS A 155 13.97 5.84 22.79
CA LYS A 155 12.81 6.47 23.44
C LYS A 155 12.70 7.95 23.11
N LYS A 156 13.82 8.69 23.11
CA LYS A 156 13.86 10.11 22.76
C LYS A 156 13.41 10.31 21.30
N LEU A 157 13.98 9.56 20.35
CA LEU A 157 13.62 9.61 18.93
C LEU A 157 12.12 9.31 18.72
N PHE A 158 11.59 8.29 19.38
CA PHE A 158 10.18 7.95 19.26
C PHE A 158 9.27 9.06 19.78
N VAL A 159 9.60 9.67 20.95
CA VAL A 159 8.83 10.77 21.53
C VAL A 159 8.85 12.01 20.60
N GLU A 160 10.00 12.35 20.04
CA GLU A 160 10.14 13.46 19.09
C GLU A 160 9.33 13.20 17.81
N TYR A 161 9.44 11.99 17.25
CA TYR A 161 8.63 11.58 16.10
C TYR A 161 7.13 11.68 16.39
N HIS A 162 6.67 11.09 17.51
CA HIS A 162 5.27 11.08 17.90
C HIS A 162 4.71 12.49 18.04
N ARG A 163 5.45 13.40 18.68
CA ARG A 163 5.07 14.80 18.84
C ARG A 163 4.98 15.50 17.48
N SER A 164 6.01 15.36 16.65
CA SER A 164 6.05 15.93 15.29
C SER A 164 4.91 15.40 14.40
N MET A 165 4.57 14.13 14.51
CA MET A 165 3.46 13.52 13.78
C MET A 165 2.11 14.17 14.15
N TYR A 166 1.84 14.37 15.43
CA TYR A 166 0.62 15.05 15.87
C TYR A 166 0.61 16.55 15.51
N ASP A 167 1.76 17.22 15.57
CA ASP A 167 1.88 18.61 15.13
C ASP A 167 1.53 18.77 13.63
N ARG A 168 1.96 17.82 12.81
CA ARG A 168 1.56 17.76 11.39
C ARG A 168 0.07 17.48 11.22
N PHE A 169 -0.48 16.55 12.00
CA PHE A 169 -1.89 16.20 11.97
C PHE A 169 -2.80 17.37 12.28
N TYR A 170 -2.50 18.13 13.34
CA TYR A 170 -3.30 19.29 13.70
C TYR A 170 -3.23 20.47 12.72
N LYS A 171 -2.23 20.49 11.84
CA LYS A 171 -2.10 21.47 10.74
C LYS A 171 -2.85 21.07 9.47
N MET A 172 -3.40 19.85 9.40
CA MET A 172 -4.20 19.40 8.27
C MET A 172 -5.56 20.11 8.25
N THR A 173 -6.19 20.16 7.08
CA THR A 173 -7.59 20.61 6.94
C THR A 173 -8.53 19.66 7.68
N ASP A 174 -9.75 20.12 7.99
CA ASP A 174 -10.75 19.29 8.69
C ASP A 174 -11.09 18.03 7.87
N ASP A 175 -11.24 18.16 6.56
CA ASP A 175 -11.49 17.03 5.64
C ASP A 175 -10.32 16.03 5.66
N GLU A 176 -9.08 16.53 5.62
CA GLU A 176 -7.90 15.67 5.68
C GLU A 176 -7.76 14.99 7.04
N ARG A 177 -8.03 15.68 8.14
CA ARG A 177 -8.02 15.11 9.49
C ARG A 177 -9.01 13.96 9.63
N PHE A 178 -10.21 14.12 9.09
CA PHE A 178 -11.28 13.13 9.18
C PHE A 178 -10.83 11.74 8.68
N TRP A 179 -10.24 11.67 7.49
CA TRP A 179 -9.82 10.37 6.96
C TRP A 179 -8.40 9.94 7.36
N MET A 180 -7.53 10.88 7.80
CA MET A 180 -6.18 10.53 8.28
C MET A 180 -6.15 10.09 9.74
N GLU A 181 -7.12 10.45 10.56
CA GLU A 181 -7.13 10.17 12.00
C GLU A 181 -6.91 8.68 12.34
N PRO A 182 -7.58 7.71 11.69
CA PRO A 182 -7.35 6.29 11.96
C PRO A 182 -5.94 5.83 11.65
N PHE A 183 -5.30 6.41 10.61
CA PHE A 183 -3.92 6.10 10.23
C PHE A 183 -2.94 6.68 11.26
N ILE A 184 -3.07 7.94 11.61
CA ILE A 184 -2.20 8.63 12.58
C ILE A 184 -2.14 7.86 13.91
N LYS A 185 -3.30 7.42 14.42
CA LYS A 185 -3.37 6.64 15.66
C LYS A 185 -2.59 5.31 15.61
N ARG A 186 -2.29 4.80 14.40
CA ARG A 186 -1.60 3.51 14.21
C ARG A 186 -0.14 3.63 13.82
N LEU A 187 0.31 4.80 13.33
CA LEU A 187 1.70 4.97 12.90
C LEU A 187 2.68 4.78 14.05
N GLY A 188 2.39 5.30 15.26
CA GLY A 188 3.24 5.12 16.43
C GLY A 188 3.44 3.63 16.78
N PRO A 189 2.36 2.86 17.05
CA PRO A 189 2.48 1.42 17.28
C PRO A 189 3.16 0.67 16.13
N SER A 190 2.93 1.06 14.87
CA SER A 190 3.59 0.44 13.72
C SER A 190 5.09 0.74 13.70
N ALA A 191 5.52 1.96 14.04
CA ALA A 191 6.94 2.30 14.14
C ALA A 191 7.66 1.42 15.17
N LEU A 192 7.04 1.21 16.33
CA LEU A 192 7.61 0.33 17.37
C LEU A 192 7.71 -1.12 16.88
N LYS A 193 6.67 -1.65 16.21
CA LYS A 193 6.70 -3.01 15.66
C LYS A 193 7.80 -3.19 14.61
N ILE A 194 7.96 -2.21 13.71
CA ILE A 194 9.02 -2.26 12.70
C ILE A 194 10.40 -2.14 13.36
N ALA A 195 10.55 -1.27 14.37
CA ALA A 195 11.79 -1.15 15.11
C ALA A 195 12.17 -2.46 15.82
N MET A 196 11.20 -3.19 16.41
CA MET A 196 11.44 -4.52 16.98
C MET A 196 11.96 -5.50 15.92
N VAL A 197 11.31 -5.55 14.78
CA VAL A 197 11.75 -6.40 13.65
C VAL A 197 13.14 -5.99 13.17
N SER A 198 13.39 -4.69 13.01
CA SER A 198 14.69 -4.18 12.59
C SER A 198 15.80 -4.53 13.61
N GLN A 199 15.52 -4.40 14.92
CA GLN A 199 16.48 -4.80 15.96
C GLN A 199 16.80 -6.28 15.87
N PHE A 200 15.78 -7.14 15.72
CA PHE A 200 15.98 -8.56 15.57
C PHE A 200 16.82 -8.91 14.33
N LEU A 201 16.61 -8.22 13.21
CA LEU A 201 17.35 -8.42 11.98
C LEU A 201 18.82 -7.97 12.08
N ILE A 202 19.10 -6.96 12.91
CA ILE A 202 20.45 -6.44 13.11
C ILE A 202 21.21 -7.24 14.17
N GLN A 203 20.56 -7.50 15.29
CA GLN A 203 21.15 -8.16 16.46
C GLN A 203 20.08 -8.99 17.17
N SER A 204 19.92 -10.24 16.73
CA SER A 204 18.86 -11.14 17.19
C SER A 204 18.98 -11.58 18.66
N ASP A 205 20.15 -11.39 19.28
CA ASP A 205 20.45 -11.72 20.67
C ASP A 205 20.19 -10.59 21.66
N GLN A 206 19.85 -9.40 21.17
CA GLN A 206 19.58 -8.23 22.00
C GLN A 206 18.08 -7.95 22.14
N ASP A 207 17.64 -7.72 23.38
CA ASP A 207 16.27 -7.35 23.75
C ASP A 207 16.07 -5.82 23.87
N ILE A 208 17.07 -5.02 23.49
CA ILE A 208 17.05 -3.56 23.53
C ILE A 208 16.99 -2.98 22.14
N ILE A 209 15.92 -2.26 21.83
CA ILE A 209 15.79 -1.49 20.59
C ILE A 209 16.70 -0.26 20.69
N ASP A 210 17.69 -0.19 19.84
CA ASP A 210 18.60 0.94 19.73
C ASP A 210 18.06 2.08 18.84
N GLU A 211 18.83 3.16 18.71
CA GLU A 211 18.47 4.32 17.91
C GLU A 211 18.38 3.99 16.42
N HIS A 212 19.22 3.09 15.92
CA HIS A 212 19.26 2.73 14.51
C HIS A 212 18.00 1.95 14.10
N ALA A 213 17.63 0.96 14.90
CA ALA A 213 16.40 0.18 14.70
C ALA A 213 15.16 1.09 14.81
N MET A 214 15.16 2.03 15.76
CA MET A 214 14.08 3.00 15.92
C MET A 214 13.96 3.94 14.71
N MET A 215 15.08 4.45 14.19
CA MET A 215 15.11 5.29 12.99
C MET A 215 14.56 4.54 11.77
N SER A 216 14.89 3.26 11.62
CA SER A 216 14.35 2.41 10.55
C SER A 216 12.82 2.31 10.64
N GLY A 217 12.29 2.07 11.84
CA GLY A 217 10.85 2.03 12.08
C GLY A 217 10.16 3.36 11.74
N ILE A 218 10.71 4.47 12.23
CA ILE A 218 10.18 5.82 11.99
C ILE A 218 10.23 6.16 10.49
N SER A 219 11.32 5.84 9.81
CA SER A 219 11.49 6.13 8.38
C SER A 219 10.45 5.42 7.52
N LEU A 220 10.23 4.12 7.77
CA LEU A 220 9.24 3.34 7.02
C LEU A 220 7.82 3.82 7.24
N VAL A 221 7.41 4.10 8.48
CA VAL A 221 6.06 4.61 8.73
C VAL A 221 5.86 6.03 8.23
N SER A 222 6.89 6.87 8.27
CA SER A 222 6.83 8.23 7.70
C SER A 222 6.66 8.18 6.18
N TYR A 223 7.35 7.27 5.51
CA TYR A 223 7.16 7.05 4.07
C TYR A 223 5.76 6.53 3.76
N SER A 224 5.26 5.59 4.57
CA SER A 224 3.88 5.11 4.45
C SER A 224 2.84 6.23 4.67
N GLU A 225 3.06 7.14 5.63
CA GLU A 225 2.22 8.33 5.83
C GLU A 225 2.15 9.18 4.55
N ILE A 226 3.30 9.46 3.93
CA ILE A 226 3.38 10.22 2.68
C ILE A 226 2.61 9.51 1.56
N CYS A 227 2.81 8.20 1.40
CA CYS A 227 2.12 7.40 0.39
C CYS A 227 0.60 7.37 0.61
N THR A 228 0.17 7.22 1.86
CA THR A 228 -1.24 7.25 2.25
C THR A 228 -1.87 8.60 1.91
N ARG A 229 -1.24 9.69 2.31
CA ARG A 229 -1.73 11.05 1.99
C ARG A 229 -1.80 11.30 0.49
N PHE A 230 -0.81 10.82 -0.27
CA PHE A 230 -0.82 10.92 -1.72
C PHE A 230 -2.02 10.18 -2.31
N LEU A 231 -2.27 8.92 -1.90
CA LEU A 231 -3.38 8.13 -2.37
C LEU A 231 -4.72 8.82 -2.09
N PHE A 232 -4.94 9.28 -0.85
CA PHE A 232 -6.21 9.87 -0.46
C PHE A 232 -6.44 11.25 -1.06
N ARG A 233 -5.42 12.10 -1.14
CA ARG A 233 -5.55 13.42 -1.76
C ARG A 233 -5.79 13.35 -3.26
N ARG A 234 -5.06 12.47 -3.94
CA ARG A 234 -5.06 12.42 -5.40
C ARG A 234 -6.18 11.54 -5.96
N GLU A 235 -6.47 10.41 -5.31
CA GLU A 235 -7.31 9.39 -5.91
C GLU A 235 -8.70 9.28 -5.25
N LEU A 236 -8.78 9.47 -3.94
CA LEU A 236 -10.02 9.31 -3.20
C LEU A 236 -10.66 10.65 -2.77
N GLY A 237 -9.86 11.72 -2.74
CA GLY A 237 -10.32 13.08 -2.40
C GLY A 237 -11.08 13.79 -3.50
N GLU A 238 -10.95 13.32 -4.74
CA GLU A 238 -11.58 13.94 -5.90
C GLU A 238 -12.84 13.17 -6.34
N SER A 239 -13.90 13.90 -6.67
CA SER A 239 -15.03 13.29 -7.37
C SER A 239 -14.57 12.69 -8.71
N SER A 240 -15.32 11.72 -9.28
CA SER A 240 -15.01 11.16 -10.61
C SER A 240 -14.85 12.26 -11.67
N PHE A 241 -15.61 13.32 -11.54
CA PHE A 241 -15.54 14.51 -12.39
C PHE A 241 -14.21 15.27 -12.21
N GLN A 242 -13.79 15.53 -10.95
CA GLN A 242 -12.53 16.23 -10.65
C GLN A 242 -11.32 15.42 -11.09
N LYS A 243 -11.36 14.09 -10.89
CA LYS A 243 -10.32 13.18 -11.39
C LYS A 243 -10.19 13.28 -12.90
N LYS A 244 -11.29 13.17 -13.64
CA LYS A 244 -11.29 13.32 -15.10
C LYS A 244 -10.79 14.69 -15.54
N ALA A 245 -11.20 15.75 -14.86
CA ALA A 245 -10.74 17.12 -15.17
C ALA A 245 -9.22 17.26 -14.99
N ARG A 246 -8.67 16.67 -13.94
CA ARG A 246 -7.23 16.63 -13.70
C ARG A 246 -6.51 15.83 -14.80
N ASP A 247 -6.99 14.62 -15.11
CA ASP A 247 -6.36 13.73 -16.06
C ASP A 247 -6.33 14.36 -17.47
N ILE A 248 -7.37 15.10 -17.85
CA ILE A 248 -7.41 15.91 -19.07
C ILE A 248 -6.30 16.98 -19.05
N LYS A 249 -6.22 17.77 -17.99
CA LYS A 249 -5.21 18.82 -17.89
C LYS A 249 -3.78 18.26 -17.94
N GLU A 250 -3.51 17.18 -17.21
CA GLU A 250 -2.22 16.50 -17.25
C GLU A 250 -1.87 15.97 -18.64
N TYR A 251 -2.85 15.39 -19.34
CA TYR A 251 -2.65 14.92 -20.72
C TYR A 251 -2.28 16.08 -21.68
N ILE A 252 -3.01 17.19 -21.60
CA ILE A 252 -2.73 18.38 -22.41
C ILE A 252 -1.34 18.93 -22.07
N ALA A 253 -1.00 19.03 -20.78
CA ALA A 253 0.30 19.51 -20.32
C ALA A 253 1.47 18.67 -20.84
N ARG A 254 1.36 17.33 -20.82
CA ARG A 254 2.37 16.40 -21.36
C ARG A 254 2.58 16.55 -22.86
N ARG A 255 1.62 17.12 -23.58
CA ARG A 255 1.70 17.39 -25.01
C ARG A 255 2.14 18.82 -25.35
N GLY A 256 2.73 19.51 -24.40
CA GLY A 256 3.20 20.89 -24.60
C GLY A 256 2.08 21.93 -24.50
N GLY A 257 1.04 21.66 -23.74
CA GLY A 257 -0.04 22.61 -23.44
C GLY A 257 -1.21 22.63 -24.41
N ALA A 258 -1.18 21.82 -25.47
CA ALA A 258 -2.28 21.75 -26.43
C ALA A 258 -2.45 20.34 -27.03
N CYS A 259 -3.71 19.98 -27.35
CA CYS A 259 -4.02 18.76 -28.09
C CYS A 259 -5.31 18.95 -28.91
N THR A 260 -5.61 18.02 -29.83
CA THR A 260 -6.92 17.99 -30.51
C THR A 260 -7.91 17.14 -29.74
N LYS A 261 -9.21 17.40 -29.95
CA LYS A 261 -10.29 16.58 -29.40
C LYS A 261 -10.12 15.09 -29.75
N ALA A 262 -9.74 14.78 -30.99
CA ALA A 262 -9.50 13.41 -31.44
C ALA A 262 -8.35 12.73 -30.68
N GLN A 263 -7.26 13.46 -30.46
CA GLN A 263 -6.12 12.95 -29.68
C GLN A 263 -6.48 12.68 -28.23
N LEU A 264 -7.29 13.54 -27.66
CA LEU A 264 -7.76 13.41 -26.30
C LEU A 264 -8.69 12.19 -26.17
N TYR A 265 -9.58 11.94 -27.13
CA TYR A 265 -10.44 10.75 -27.18
C TYR A 265 -9.69 9.44 -27.45
N ALA A 266 -8.65 9.49 -28.29
CA ALA A 266 -7.81 8.33 -28.56
C ALA A 266 -6.88 7.96 -27.39
N SER A 267 -6.73 8.87 -26.43
CA SER A 267 -5.95 8.57 -25.22
C SER A 267 -6.79 7.69 -24.31
N HIS A 268 -6.22 6.55 -23.83
CA HIS A 268 -6.84 5.67 -22.85
C HIS A 268 -7.09 6.33 -21.46
N VAL A 269 -6.84 7.61 -21.33
CA VAL A 269 -7.12 8.43 -20.14
C VAL A 269 -8.61 8.46 -19.80
N LEU A 270 -9.47 7.97 -20.70
CA LEU A 270 -10.91 8.19 -20.66
C LEU A 270 -11.68 6.87 -20.79
N ALA A 271 -11.84 6.21 -19.67
CA ALA A 271 -12.71 5.04 -19.52
C ALA A 271 -14.21 5.38 -19.50
N GLY A 272 -14.62 6.63 -19.76
CA GLY A 272 -16.02 7.09 -19.75
C GLY A 272 -16.56 7.39 -21.16
N GLY A 273 -17.88 7.34 -21.29
CA GLY A 273 -18.55 7.64 -22.56
C GLY A 273 -18.33 9.09 -23.03
N GLN A 274 -18.49 9.32 -24.34
CA GLN A 274 -18.23 10.59 -25.03
C GLN A 274 -19.02 11.80 -24.44
N GLN A 275 -20.21 11.57 -23.90
CA GLN A 275 -21.07 12.61 -23.31
C GLN A 275 -20.52 13.12 -21.98
N GLU A 276 -20.08 12.24 -21.11
CA GLU A 276 -19.49 12.60 -19.80
C GLU A 276 -18.23 13.44 -19.98
N TYR A 277 -17.49 13.12 -21.01
CA TYR A 277 -16.27 13.78 -21.40
C TYR A 277 -16.48 15.21 -21.87
N ASN A 278 -17.45 15.40 -22.75
CA ASN A 278 -17.82 16.73 -23.22
C ASN A 278 -18.19 17.63 -22.02
N GLY A 279 -18.98 17.11 -21.06
CA GLY A 279 -19.37 17.85 -19.86
C GLY A 279 -18.19 18.28 -18.99
N VAL A 280 -17.14 17.43 -18.88
CA VAL A 280 -15.92 17.81 -18.13
C VAL A 280 -15.16 18.93 -18.87
N CYS A 281 -14.99 18.84 -20.17
CA CYS A 281 -14.31 19.87 -20.95
C CYS A 281 -15.10 21.20 -20.95
N GLU A 282 -16.41 21.16 -21.12
CA GLU A 282 -17.28 22.35 -21.03
C GLU A 282 -17.16 23.03 -19.66
N SER A 283 -17.11 22.25 -18.59
CA SER A 283 -16.89 22.78 -17.24
C SER A 283 -15.50 23.39 -17.04
N LEU A 284 -14.45 22.78 -17.59
CA LEU A 284 -13.09 23.33 -17.56
C LEU A 284 -12.98 24.62 -18.36
N GLU A 285 -13.62 24.69 -19.51
CA GLU A 285 -13.70 25.88 -20.34
C GLU A 285 -14.48 27.02 -19.63
N ALA A 286 -15.63 26.71 -19.05
CA ALA A 286 -16.42 27.67 -18.29
C ALA A 286 -15.66 28.25 -17.08
N ARG A 287 -14.71 27.49 -16.50
CA ARG A 287 -13.82 27.95 -15.44
C ARG A 287 -12.56 28.65 -15.94
N GLY A 288 -12.37 28.73 -17.26
CA GLY A 288 -11.21 29.36 -17.87
C GLY A 288 -9.91 28.55 -17.68
N GLU A 289 -9.99 27.25 -17.38
CA GLU A 289 -8.82 26.38 -17.17
C GLU A 289 -8.30 25.80 -18.47
N ILE A 290 -9.17 25.66 -19.46
CA ILE A 290 -8.82 25.32 -20.86
C ILE A 290 -9.52 26.27 -21.81
N PHE A 291 -8.97 26.40 -23.02
CA PHE A 291 -9.60 27.06 -24.14
C PHE A 291 -9.88 26.05 -25.25
N VAL A 292 -11.09 26.02 -25.77
CA VAL A 292 -11.52 25.15 -26.84
C VAL A 292 -11.76 25.95 -28.11
N GLU A 293 -10.96 25.71 -29.14
CA GLU A 293 -11.17 26.32 -30.45
C GLU A 293 -12.30 25.59 -31.18
N VAL A 294 -13.39 26.33 -31.45
CA VAL A 294 -14.58 25.81 -32.09
C VAL A 294 -14.48 26.03 -33.60
N ILE A 295 -14.68 24.99 -34.40
CA ILE A 295 -14.65 25.05 -35.86
C ILE A 295 -16.10 25.05 -36.38
N ASP A 296 -16.48 26.06 -37.15
CA ASP A 296 -17.85 26.28 -37.68
C ASP A 296 -18.94 26.26 -36.56
N GLY A 297 -18.66 26.87 -35.44
CA GLY A 297 -19.60 26.90 -34.30
C GLY A 297 -19.86 25.55 -33.65
N LYS A 298 -19.06 24.51 -33.96
CA LYS A 298 -19.20 23.17 -33.40
C LYS A 298 -17.87 22.63 -32.92
N TRP A 299 -17.92 21.87 -31.85
CA TRP A 299 -16.77 21.17 -31.32
C TRP A 299 -16.47 19.92 -32.14
N ARG A 300 -15.61 20.05 -33.12
CA ARG A 300 -15.23 19.02 -34.08
C ARG A 300 -14.06 18.16 -33.63
N PRO A 301 -13.79 16.96 -34.18
CA PRO A 301 -12.64 16.13 -33.84
C PRO A 301 -11.28 16.85 -33.94
N HIS A 302 -11.15 17.79 -34.84
CA HIS A 302 -9.94 18.60 -35.06
C HIS A 302 -9.90 19.88 -34.21
N SER A 303 -10.94 20.19 -33.43
CA SER A 303 -10.94 21.33 -32.50
C SER A 303 -9.74 21.22 -31.56
N LYS A 304 -8.99 22.32 -31.43
CA LYS A 304 -7.82 22.40 -30.56
C LYS A 304 -8.25 22.74 -29.14
N ILE A 305 -7.67 22.06 -28.19
CA ILE A 305 -7.86 22.32 -26.76
C ILE A 305 -6.52 22.77 -26.20
N THR A 306 -6.49 23.91 -25.54
CA THR A 306 -5.25 24.49 -24.99
C THR A 306 -5.44 24.79 -23.52
N LEU A 307 -4.41 24.49 -22.71
CA LEU A 307 -4.39 24.92 -21.30
C LEU A 307 -4.26 26.44 -21.22
N VAL A 308 -5.04 27.05 -20.35
CA VAL A 308 -4.88 28.45 -20.01
C VAL A 308 -3.86 28.56 -18.89
N ASP A 309 -2.77 29.28 -19.16
CA ASP A 309 -1.74 29.54 -18.14
C ASP A 309 -2.30 30.51 -17.09
N THR A 310 -2.67 29.98 -15.92
CA THR A 310 -3.15 30.78 -14.79
C THR A 310 -2.00 31.38 -13.98
N LYS A 311 -0.81 31.50 -14.55
CA LYS A 311 0.31 32.24 -13.94
C LYS A 311 0.17 33.71 -14.27
N GLY A 312 -0.62 34.40 -13.51
CA GLY A 312 -0.67 35.83 -13.37
C GLY A 312 -0.54 36.18 -11.88
#